data_3eaf5530e9488ec5a07a9a701315bcba
#
_entry.id   3eaf5530e9488ec5a07a9a701315bcba
#
_cell.length_a   1.000
_cell.length_b   1.000
_cell.length_c   1.000
_cell.angle_alpha   90.00
_cell.angle_beta   90.00
_cell.angle_gamma   90.00
#
_symmetry.space_group_name_H-M   'P 1'
#
loop_
_entity.id
_entity.type
_entity.pdbx_description
1 polymer ?
#
loop_
_entity_poly.entity_id
_entity_poly.type
_entity_poly.pdbx_seq_one_letter_code
_entity_poly.pdbx_strand_id
1 'polypeptide(L)'
;MDPVREGEVRLKLYLCLALLATRDPYDICGVHPWSWARALGLSDPDKAGTRRINDALDWLRAARLIELERHSDGKPTVTLLSPAGDGGRYRDRSGPAFGNRYVSLPVGFWIWEWITTLSATGVALLLVLLDLQGGYDEDDPPWISGHDKNRYGLSAATWTRATTELTDAGLLTVRREWRGHDFDRPKLRNTFWIDEERLDHPLGELLTPDEEDALLPPELAAYLRNARLAQADRQAARSAFRTPRRKRMASGARR
;
A
#
# COMPACT_ATOMS: atom_id res chain seq x y z
N MET A 1 1.15 24.54 -5.56
CA MET A 1 0.52 23.33 -4.95
C MET A 1 -0.48 22.82 -5.96
N ASP A 2 -0.19 21.71 -6.65
CA ASP A 2 -1.09 21.18 -7.67
C ASP A 2 -2.40 20.70 -7.03
N PRO A 3 -3.53 20.92 -7.65
CA PRO A 3 -4.81 20.45 -7.14
C PRO A 3 -4.76 18.90 -7.11
N VAL A 4 -4.82 18.35 -5.91
CA VAL A 4 -4.93 16.89 -5.70
C VAL A 4 -6.12 16.37 -6.52
N ARG A 5 -5.88 15.44 -7.44
CA ARG A 5 -6.92 14.91 -8.34
C ARG A 5 -7.95 14.10 -7.56
N GLU A 6 -9.21 14.08 -8.00
CA GLU A 6 -10.31 13.36 -7.32
C GLU A 6 -10.00 11.89 -7.05
N GLY A 7 -9.38 11.19 -7.99
CA GLY A 7 -8.98 9.78 -7.82
C GLY A 7 -7.97 9.56 -6.70
N GLU A 8 -7.16 10.57 -6.39
CA GLU A 8 -6.17 10.52 -5.31
C GLU A 8 -6.83 10.45 -3.94
N VAL A 9 -7.84 11.28 -3.70
CA VAL A 9 -8.58 11.28 -2.44
C VAL A 9 -9.27 9.93 -2.19
N ARG A 10 -9.86 9.34 -3.24
CA ARG A 10 -10.59 8.05 -3.13
C ARG A 10 -9.71 6.92 -2.65
N LEU A 11 -8.53 6.73 -3.27
CA LEU A 11 -7.60 5.67 -2.90
C LEU A 11 -7.05 5.87 -1.48
N LYS A 12 -6.56 7.07 -1.19
CA LYS A 12 -5.98 7.39 0.12
C LYS A 12 -7.01 7.29 1.24
N LEU A 13 -8.23 7.78 1.01
CA LEU A 13 -9.33 7.65 1.97
C LEU A 13 -9.67 6.17 2.22
N TYR A 14 -9.79 5.35 1.16
CA TYR A 14 -10.07 3.93 1.32
C TYR A 14 -9.00 3.21 2.15
N LEU A 15 -7.72 3.54 1.95
CA LEU A 15 -6.63 2.97 2.75
C LEU A 15 -6.69 3.42 4.22
N CYS A 16 -7.09 4.67 4.50
CA CYS A 16 -7.29 5.14 5.87
C CYS A 16 -8.50 4.43 6.53
N LEU A 17 -9.57 4.22 5.79
CA LEU A 17 -10.71 3.45 6.28
C LEU A 17 -10.30 2.00 6.58
N ALA A 18 -9.53 1.36 5.70
CA ALA A 18 -9.05 0.00 5.90
C ALA A 18 -8.10 -0.13 7.11
N LEU A 19 -7.30 0.91 7.41
CA LEU A 19 -6.46 0.95 8.60
C LEU A 19 -7.29 0.92 9.90
N LEU A 20 -8.39 1.68 9.93
CA LEU A 20 -9.19 1.85 11.16
C LEU A 20 -10.24 0.76 11.37
N ALA A 21 -10.74 0.18 10.29
CA ALA A 21 -11.75 -0.88 10.33
C ALA A 21 -11.11 -2.23 10.64
N THR A 22 -10.72 -2.45 11.90
CA THR A 22 -9.90 -3.60 12.33
C THR A 22 -10.71 -4.79 12.86
N ARG A 23 -12.01 -4.61 13.10
CA ARG A 23 -12.89 -5.63 13.71
C ARG A 23 -14.22 -5.70 13.03
N ASP A 24 -14.81 -6.90 12.95
CA ASP A 24 -16.19 -7.10 12.46
C ASP A 24 -17.16 -6.20 13.27
N PRO A 25 -18.06 -5.46 12.62
CA PRO A 25 -18.43 -5.47 11.21
C PRO A 25 -17.57 -4.61 10.28
N TYR A 26 -16.40 -4.18 10.68
CA TYR A 26 -15.46 -3.33 9.92
C TYR A 26 -16.03 -1.96 9.61
N ASP A 27 -16.70 -1.37 10.60
CA ASP A 27 -17.31 -0.06 10.54
C ASP A 27 -16.46 1.00 11.26
N ILE A 28 -16.64 2.23 10.83
CA ILE A 28 -16.02 3.43 11.41
C ILE A 28 -17.12 4.43 11.65
N CYS A 29 -17.31 4.77 12.92
CA CYS A 29 -18.34 5.70 13.37
C CYS A 29 -17.72 6.96 13.97
N GLY A 30 -18.48 8.05 13.96
CA GLY A 30 -18.17 9.24 14.76
C GLY A 30 -17.07 10.14 14.18
N VAL A 31 -16.59 9.90 12.95
CA VAL A 31 -15.55 10.70 12.31
C VAL A 31 -16.16 11.66 11.30
N HIS A 32 -15.95 12.95 11.52
CA HIS A 32 -16.39 13.98 10.58
C HIS A 32 -15.58 13.98 9.28
N PRO A 33 -16.18 14.27 8.12
CA PRO A 33 -15.45 14.37 6.86
C PRO A 33 -14.28 15.37 6.88
N TRP A 34 -14.38 16.47 7.63
CA TRP A 34 -13.29 17.43 7.76
C TRP A 34 -12.06 16.84 8.47
N SER A 35 -12.25 15.88 9.39
CA SER A 35 -11.13 15.19 10.04
C SER A 35 -10.32 14.37 9.03
N TRP A 36 -11.00 13.68 8.12
CA TRP A 36 -10.35 12.97 7.01
C TRP A 36 -9.62 13.94 6.06
N ALA A 37 -10.26 15.10 5.78
CA ALA A 37 -9.63 16.12 4.95
C ALA A 37 -8.33 16.64 5.56
N ARG A 38 -8.27 16.83 6.87
CA ARG A 38 -7.04 17.20 7.60
C ARG A 38 -6.02 16.08 7.57
N ALA A 39 -6.42 14.86 7.90
CA ALA A 39 -5.53 13.70 7.92
C ALA A 39 -4.89 13.42 6.55
N LEU A 40 -5.58 13.74 5.46
CA LEU A 40 -5.07 13.60 4.10
C LEU A 40 -4.40 14.87 3.55
N GLY A 41 -4.19 15.88 4.37
CA GLY A 41 -3.51 17.12 3.98
C GLY A 41 -4.24 17.93 2.89
N LEU A 42 -5.58 17.82 2.80
CA LEU A 42 -6.34 18.52 1.79
C LEU A 42 -6.40 20.03 2.11
N SER A 43 -6.30 20.86 1.08
CA SER A 43 -6.48 22.31 1.22
C SER A 43 -7.91 22.64 1.68
N ASP A 44 -8.05 23.67 2.53
CA ASP A 44 -9.33 24.12 3.11
C ASP A 44 -10.15 22.94 3.65
N PRO A 45 -9.65 22.24 4.69
CA PRO A 45 -10.26 20.99 5.16
C PRO A 45 -11.69 21.15 5.66
N ASP A 46 -12.05 22.32 6.17
CA ASP A 46 -13.37 22.58 6.72
C ASP A 46 -14.46 22.83 5.65
N LYS A 47 -14.07 23.20 4.42
CA LYS A 47 -14.99 23.48 3.30
C LYS A 47 -14.69 22.61 2.07
N ALA A 48 -13.73 23.03 1.24
CA ALA A 48 -13.41 22.35 -0.01
C ALA A 48 -12.87 20.91 0.24
N GLY A 49 -12.04 20.73 1.25
CA GLY A 49 -11.56 19.41 1.66
C GLY A 49 -12.69 18.48 2.10
N THR A 50 -13.59 18.98 2.96
CA THR A 50 -14.79 18.25 3.40
C THR A 50 -15.66 17.81 2.21
N ARG A 51 -15.91 18.73 1.25
CA ARG A 51 -16.65 18.38 0.04
C ARG A 51 -16.00 17.24 -0.73
N ARG A 52 -14.69 17.30 -0.96
CA ARG A 52 -13.92 16.27 -1.65
C ARG A 52 -13.97 14.92 -0.94
N ILE A 53 -13.96 14.89 0.40
CA ILE A 53 -14.14 13.67 1.18
C ILE A 53 -15.55 13.10 0.97
N ASN A 54 -16.60 13.94 1.01
CA ASN A 54 -17.96 13.49 0.77
C ASN A 54 -18.13 12.92 -0.65
N ASP A 55 -17.58 13.59 -1.66
CA ASP A 55 -17.58 13.12 -3.05
C ASP A 55 -16.82 11.78 -3.19
N ALA A 56 -15.71 11.60 -2.45
CA ALA A 56 -14.97 10.36 -2.41
C ALA A 56 -15.76 9.23 -1.73
N LEU A 57 -16.44 9.49 -0.60
CA LEU A 57 -17.30 8.52 0.08
C LEU A 57 -18.48 8.10 -0.81
N ASP A 58 -19.13 9.04 -1.49
CA ASP A 58 -20.22 8.73 -2.41
C ASP A 58 -19.75 7.89 -3.60
N TRP A 59 -18.55 8.17 -4.13
CA TRP A 59 -17.95 7.35 -5.18
C TRP A 59 -17.62 5.94 -4.69
N LEU A 60 -17.00 5.80 -3.49
CA LEU A 60 -16.66 4.50 -2.90
C LEU A 60 -17.92 3.66 -2.66
N ARG A 61 -19.03 4.28 -2.22
CA ARG A 61 -20.33 3.64 -2.09
C ARG A 61 -20.88 3.17 -3.44
N ALA A 62 -20.84 4.03 -4.45
CA ALA A 62 -21.28 3.69 -5.81
C ALA A 62 -20.44 2.54 -6.41
N ALA A 63 -19.15 2.49 -6.10
CA ALA A 63 -18.23 1.42 -6.48
C ALA A 63 -18.39 0.15 -5.62
N ARG A 64 -19.34 0.12 -4.67
CA ARG A 64 -19.59 -1.01 -3.77
C ARG A 64 -18.37 -1.44 -2.93
N LEU A 65 -17.55 -0.49 -2.56
CA LEU A 65 -16.37 -0.70 -1.71
C LEU A 65 -16.68 -0.39 -0.25
N ILE A 66 -17.73 0.40 0.01
CA ILE A 66 -18.24 0.74 1.33
C ILE A 66 -19.78 0.77 1.34
N GLU A 67 -20.37 0.56 2.53
CA GLU A 67 -21.68 1.07 2.89
C GLU A 67 -21.52 2.42 3.58
N LEU A 68 -22.46 3.31 3.38
CA LEU A 68 -22.41 4.67 3.91
C LEU A 68 -23.78 5.06 4.48
N GLU A 69 -23.83 5.22 5.79
CA GLU A 69 -24.99 5.73 6.50
C GLU A 69 -24.71 7.16 6.98
N ARG A 70 -25.58 8.10 6.59
CA ARG A 70 -25.44 9.51 6.96
C ARG A 70 -26.34 9.84 8.14
N HIS A 71 -25.77 10.47 9.15
CA HIS A 71 -26.49 10.90 10.36
C HIS A 71 -26.67 12.41 10.41
N SER A 72 -27.65 12.86 11.17
CA SER A 72 -27.99 14.28 11.32
C SER A 72 -26.89 15.11 12.01
N ASP A 73 -25.99 14.47 12.76
CA ASP A 73 -24.84 15.09 13.41
C ASP A 73 -23.65 15.32 12.45
N GLY A 74 -23.80 14.93 11.19
CA GLY A 74 -22.76 15.08 10.16
C GLY A 74 -21.61 14.09 10.25
N LYS A 75 -21.71 13.07 11.12
CA LYS A 75 -20.70 12.00 11.29
C LYS A 75 -21.21 10.70 10.67
N PRO A 76 -20.83 10.38 9.44
CA PRO A 76 -21.30 9.16 8.80
C PRO A 76 -20.75 7.91 9.50
N THR A 77 -21.52 6.82 9.44
CA THR A 77 -21.02 5.46 9.64
C THR A 77 -20.57 4.91 8.28
N VAL A 78 -19.34 4.44 8.22
CA VAL A 78 -18.76 3.84 7.02
C VAL A 78 -18.40 2.40 7.31
N THR A 79 -19.00 1.44 6.61
CA THR A 79 -18.68 0.03 6.73
C THR A 79 -17.93 -0.45 5.50
N LEU A 80 -16.79 -1.10 5.67
CA LEU A 80 -16.02 -1.65 4.55
C LEU A 80 -16.74 -2.84 3.92
N LEU A 81 -16.70 -2.87 2.58
CA LEU A 81 -17.12 -4.01 1.76
C LEU A 81 -15.91 -4.67 1.09
N SER A 82 -16.16 -5.79 0.46
CA SER A 82 -15.15 -6.53 -0.32
C SER A 82 -14.43 -5.61 -1.31
N PRO A 83 -13.10 -5.59 -1.32
CA PRO A 83 -12.32 -4.78 -2.26
C PRO A 83 -12.48 -5.21 -3.72
N ALA A 84 -13.17 -6.34 -3.99
CA ALA A 84 -13.50 -6.76 -5.34
C ALA A 84 -14.60 -5.89 -6.00
N GLY A 85 -15.28 -5.01 -5.24
CA GLY A 85 -16.37 -4.18 -5.76
C GLY A 85 -17.66 -4.95 -6.05
N ASP A 86 -17.78 -6.17 -5.55
CA ASP A 86 -18.97 -7.03 -5.68
C ASP A 86 -20.07 -6.70 -4.66
N GLY A 87 -19.76 -5.85 -3.67
CA GLY A 87 -20.68 -5.51 -2.57
C GLY A 87 -20.78 -6.58 -1.49
N GLY A 88 -19.92 -7.59 -1.52
CA GLY A 88 -19.82 -8.60 -0.47
C GLY A 88 -19.26 -8.03 0.83
N ARG A 89 -19.44 -8.73 1.94
CA ARG A 89 -18.87 -8.33 3.23
C ARG A 89 -17.34 -8.30 3.17
N TYR A 90 -16.74 -7.28 3.80
CA TYR A 90 -15.31 -7.27 4.02
C TYR A 90 -14.91 -8.48 4.88
N ARG A 91 -13.78 -9.07 4.57
CA ARG A 91 -13.18 -10.16 5.34
C ARG A 91 -11.70 -9.89 5.49
N ASP A 92 -11.23 -9.92 6.73
CA ASP A 92 -9.80 -9.92 6.99
C ASP A 92 -9.17 -11.15 6.31
N ARG A 93 -8.23 -10.88 5.40
CA ARG A 93 -7.52 -11.92 4.64
C ARG A 93 -6.15 -12.26 5.23
N SER A 94 -5.81 -11.72 6.39
CA SER A 94 -4.54 -12.02 7.07
C SER A 94 -4.44 -13.45 7.62
N GLY A 95 -5.58 -14.19 7.66
CA GLY A 95 -5.63 -15.54 8.18
C GLY A 95 -5.26 -16.63 7.16
N PRO A 96 -4.81 -17.81 7.61
CA PRO A 96 -4.36 -18.92 6.78
C PRO A 96 -5.44 -19.48 5.84
N ALA A 97 -6.72 -19.25 6.12
CA ALA A 97 -7.86 -19.73 5.32
C ALA A 97 -7.94 -19.08 3.92
N PHE A 98 -7.25 -17.97 3.66
CA PHE A 98 -7.35 -17.20 2.43
C PHE A 98 -6.14 -17.30 1.50
N GLY A 99 -5.24 -18.25 1.72
CA GLY A 99 -4.14 -18.56 0.81
C GLY A 99 -3.04 -17.50 0.77
N ASN A 100 -2.87 -16.69 1.81
CA ASN A 100 -1.73 -15.77 2.03
C ASN A 100 -1.45 -14.73 0.94
N ARG A 101 -2.39 -14.43 0.05
CA ARG A 101 -2.18 -13.42 -0.98
C ARG A 101 -2.90 -12.12 -0.61
N TYR A 102 -2.21 -11.28 0.13
CA TYR A 102 -2.65 -9.93 0.48
C TYR A 102 -1.44 -8.99 0.53
N VAL A 103 -1.66 -7.73 0.27
CA VAL A 103 -0.68 -6.66 0.47
C VAL A 103 -0.83 -6.14 1.89
N SER A 104 0.27 -6.11 2.62
CA SER A 104 0.33 -5.51 3.96
C SER A 104 1.11 -4.20 3.87
N LEU A 105 0.54 -3.13 4.41
CA LEU A 105 1.24 -1.88 4.62
C LEU A 105 1.57 -1.74 6.10
N PRO A 106 2.81 -1.38 6.46
CA PRO A 106 3.16 -1.11 7.85
C PRO A 106 2.44 0.15 8.33
N VAL A 107 2.18 0.24 9.62
CA VAL A 107 1.47 1.41 10.19
C VAL A 107 2.28 2.71 10.04
N GLY A 108 3.60 2.61 9.95
CA GLY A 108 4.49 3.72 9.64
C GLY A 108 4.14 4.44 8.34
N PHE A 109 3.54 3.76 7.37
CA PHE A 109 3.04 4.38 6.13
C PHE A 109 2.08 5.55 6.39
N TRP A 110 1.30 5.50 7.46
CA TRP A 110 0.42 6.60 7.87
C TRP A 110 1.08 7.55 8.86
N ILE A 111 1.81 7.04 9.82
CA ILE A 111 2.43 7.85 10.89
C ILE A 111 3.51 8.77 10.34
N TRP A 112 4.32 8.29 9.41
CA TRP A 112 5.39 9.05 8.76
C TRP A 112 4.93 9.76 7.48
N GLU A 113 3.62 9.96 7.33
CA GLU A 113 3.01 10.76 6.27
C GLU A 113 3.29 10.28 4.83
N TRP A 114 3.72 9.03 4.62
CA TRP A 114 3.89 8.47 3.29
C TRP A 114 2.60 8.53 2.47
N ILE A 115 1.45 8.29 3.13
CA ILE A 115 0.11 8.36 2.51
C ILE A 115 -0.21 9.76 1.95
N THR A 116 0.30 10.82 2.57
CA THR A 116 0.07 12.20 2.13
C THR A 116 1.12 12.67 1.13
N THR A 117 2.36 12.21 1.27
CA THR A 117 3.50 12.62 0.44
C THR A 117 3.49 11.98 -0.94
N LEU A 118 3.25 10.66 -1.02
CA LEU A 118 3.17 9.99 -2.31
C LEU A 118 1.91 10.41 -3.07
N SER A 119 2.02 10.57 -4.39
CA SER A 119 0.85 10.73 -5.25
C SER A 119 -0.02 9.47 -5.23
N ALA A 120 -1.29 9.58 -5.62
CA ALA A 120 -2.15 8.39 -5.73
C ALA A 120 -1.59 7.34 -6.70
N THR A 121 -0.91 7.79 -7.74
CA THR A 121 -0.29 6.87 -8.70
C THR A 121 0.95 6.21 -8.12
N GLY A 122 1.72 6.91 -7.27
CA GLY A 122 2.80 6.35 -6.47
C GLY A 122 2.29 5.28 -5.51
N VAL A 123 1.24 5.60 -4.75
CA VAL A 123 0.59 4.64 -3.84
C VAL A 123 0.04 3.43 -4.60
N ALA A 124 -0.63 3.63 -5.73
CA ALA A 124 -1.15 2.53 -6.54
C ALA A 124 -0.03 1.62 -7.06
N LEU A 125 1.06 2.19 -7.54
CA LEU A 125 2.23 1.41 -7.99
C LEU A 125 2.91 0.69 -6.82
N LEU A 126 3.03 1.34 -5.66
CA LEU A 126 3.54 0.72 -4.43
C LEU A 126 2.76 -0.57 -4.11
N LEU A 127 1.43 -0.49 -4.07
CA LEU A 127 0.58 -1.66 -3.82
C LEU A 127 0.76 -2.77 -4.86
N VAL A 128 0.86 -2.41 -6.14
CA VAL A 128 1.12 -3.37 -7.24
C VAL A 128 2.47 -4.06 -7.06
N LEU A 129 3.51 -3.30 -6.72
CA LEU A 129 4.86 -3.86 -6.57
C LEU A 129 4.96 -4.73 -5.31
N LEU A 130 4.30 -4.37 -4.22
CA LEU A 130 4.20 -5.21 -3.03
C LEU A 130 3.47 -6.54 -3.31
N ASP A 131 2.39 -6.52 -4.10
CA ASP A 131 1.71 -7.76 -4.54
C ASP A 131 2.63 -8.62 -5.41
N LEU A 132 3.36 -8.01 -6.33
CA LEU A 132 4.31 -8.71 -7.20
C LEU A 132 5.50 -9.28 -6.43
N GLN A 133 6.00 -8.55 -5.43
CA GLN A 133 7.13 -8.93 -4.60
C GLN A 133 6.81 -10.14 -3.71
N GLY A 134 5.55 -10.40 -3.44
CA GLY A 134 5.12 -11.54 -2.65
C GLY A 134 5.63 -12.87 -3.21
N GLY A 135 6.55 -13.53 -2.51
CA GLY A 135 7.17 -14.79 -2.93
C GLY A 135 8.54 -14.67 -3.64
N TYR A 136 9.04 -13.45 -3.79
CA TYR A 136 10.40 -13.15 -4.27
C TYR A 136 11.29 -12.71 -3.10
N ASP A 137 12.59 -12.58 -3.33
CA ASP A 137 13.57 -11.97 -2.43
C ASP A 137 14.38 -10.90 -3.17
N GLU A 138 15.18 -10.15 -2.43
CA GLU A 138 15.94 -9.05 -3.00
C GLU A 138 17.01 -9.51 -4.00
N ASP A 139 17.51 -10.71 -3.84
CA ASP A 139 18.50 -11.30 -4.75
C ASP A 139 17.84 -11.79 -6.05
N ASP A 140 16.54 -12.08 -6.04
CA ASP A 140 15.76 -12.48 -7.21
C ASP A 140 14.46 -11.65 -7.35
N PRO A 141 14.58 -10.31 -7.56
CA PRO A 141 13.44 -9.40 -7.57
C PRO A 141 12.50 -9.66 -8.76
N PRO A 142 11.19 -9.41 -8.59
CA PRO A 142 10.23 -9.62 -9.66
C PRO A 142 10.43 -8.65 -10.82
N TRP A 143 10.01 -9.09 -11.99
CA TRP A 143 9.84 -8.25 -13.17
C TRP A 143 8.41 -8.37 -13.70
N ILE A 144 7.98 -7.40 -14.49
CA ILE A 144 6.64 -7.38 -15.05
C ILE A 144 6.70 -7.10 -16.56
N SER A 145 5.92 -7.86 -17.33
CA SER A 145 5.79 -7.62 -18.77
C SER A 145 4.94 -6.38 -19.07
N GLY A 146 5.07 -5.82 -20.27
CA GLY A 146 4.20 -4.73 -20.72
C GLY A 146 2.72 -5.11 -20.74
N HIS A 147 2.42 -6.38 -21.08
CA HIS A 147 1.06 -6.91 -21.09
C HIS A 147 0.48 -6.94 -19.67
N ASP A 148 1.26 -7.41 -18.69
CA ASP A 148 0.81 -7.53 -17.31
C ASP A 148 0.62 -6.16 -16.64
N LYS A 149 1.42 -5.16 -17.01
CA LYS A 149 1.22 -3.76 -16.55
C LYS A 149 -0.17 -3.23 -16.88
N ASN A 150 -0.68 -3.57 -18.06
CA ASN A 150 -2.01 -3.12 -18.50
C ASN A 150 -3.15 -3.68 -17.61
N ARG A 151 -2.96 -4.84 -16.99
CA ARG A 151 -3.94 -5.46 -16.08
C ARG A 151 -4.19 -4.64 -14.82
N TYR A 152 -3.22 -3.81 -14.42
CA TYR A 152 -3.35 -2.91 -13.28
C TYR A 152 -3.96 -1.54 -13.63
N GLY A 153 -4.35 -1.32 -14.89
CA GLY A 153 -4.99 -0.09 -15.32
C GLY A 153 -4.08 1.14 -15.32
N LEU A 154 -2.77 0.97 -15.16
CA LEU A 154 -1.79 2.05 -15.19
C LEU A 154 -1.21 2.20 -16.59
N SER A 155 -1.33 3.39 -17.19
CA SER A 155 -0.67 3.68 -18.47
C SER A 155 0.86 3.60 -18.33
N ALA A 156 1.57 3.37 -19.45
CA ALA A 156 3.03 3.33 -19.45
C ALA A 156 3.66 4.63 -18.90
N ALA A 157 3.09 5.79 -19.25
CA ALA A 157 3.55 7.08 -18.74
C ALA A 157 3.31 7.23 -17.23
N THR A 158 2.15 6.76 -16.72
CA THR A 158 1.82 6.75 -15.30
C THR A 158 2.77 5.81 -14.55
N TRP A 159 3.03 4.63 -15.10
CA TRP A 159 3.99 3.67 -14.52
C TRP A 159 5.38 4.28 -14.40
N THR A 160 5.90 4.89 -15.47
CA THR A 160 7.22 5.52 -15.45
C THR A 160 7.31 6.61 -14.39
N ARG A 161 6.32 7.51 -14.34
CA ARG A 161 6.25 8.61 -13.38
C ARG A 161 6.23 8.12 -11.94
N ALA A 162 5.37 7.14 -11.65
CA ALA A 162 5.27 6.54 -10.32
C ALA A 162 6.55 5.76 -9.93
N THR A 163 7.20 5.10 -10.89
CA THR A 163 8.51 4.46 -10.68
C THR A 163 9.56 5.48 -10.25
N THR A 164 9.65 6.62 -10.96
CA THR A 164 10.58 7.71 -10.62
C THR A 164 10.27 8.24 -9.21
N GLU A 165 9.00 8.54 -8.92
CA GLU A 165 8.56 9.02 -7.61
C GLU A 165 8.96 8.08 -6.47
N LEU A 166 8.71 6.77 -6.59
CA LEU A 166 9.07 5.79 -5.57
C LEU A 166 10.59 5.61 -5.45
N THR A 167 11.33 5.74 -6.55
CA THR A 167 12.80 5.68 -6.53
C THR A 167 13.38 6.92 -5.85
N ASP A 168 12.89 8.11 -6.18
CA ASP A 168 13.33 9.38 -5.58
C ASP A 168 13.01 9.44 -4.07
N ALA A 169 11.92 8.78 -3.66
CA ALA A 169 11.54 8.61 -2.26
C ALA A 169 12.38 7.55 -1.51
N GLY A 170 13.27 6.84 -2.20
CA GLY A 170 14.11 5.79 -1.61
C GLY A 170 13.36 4.50 -1.28
N LEU A 171 12.13 4.32 -1.81
CA LEU A 171 11.30 3.13 -1.56
C LEU A 171 11.51 2.03 -2.60
N LEU A 172 11.99 2.37 -3.78
CA LEU A 172 12.05 1.44 -4.91
C LEU A 172 13.46 1.35 -5.49
N THR A 173 13.99 0.15 -5.53
CA THR A 173 15.20 -0.19 -6.29
C THR A 173 14.80 -0.80 -7.64
N VAL A 174 15.33 -0.23 -8.72
CA VAL A 174 15.15 -0.74 -10.08
C VAL A 174 16.49 -1.21 -10.61
N ARG A 175 16.58 -2.48 -11.00
CA ARG A 175 17.77 -3.07 -11.61
C ARG A 175 17.45 -3.54 -13.03
N ARG A 176 18.44 -3.58 -13.93
CA ARG A 176 18.28 -4.17 -15.27
C ARG A 176 18.96 -5.52 -15.32
N GLU A 177 18.17 -6.56 -15.54
CA GLU A 177 18.63 -7.93 -15.49
C GLU A 177 18.12 -8.76 -16.67
N TRP A 178 18.86 -9.81 -17.03
CA TRP A 178 18.39 -10.76 -18.05
C TRP A 178 17.31 -11.64 -17.45
N ARG A 179 16.09 -11.49 -17.94
CA ARG A 179 14.89 -12.21 -17.46
C ARG A 179 14.08 -12.76 -18.62
N GLY A 180 13.50 -13.93 -18.43
CA GLY A 180 12.61 -14.58 -19.40
C GLY A 180 11.85 -15.72 -18.75
N HIS A 181 10.81 -16.19 -19.39
CA HIS A 181 10.14 -17.43 -19.03
C HIS A 181 10.92 -18.63 -19.57
N ASP A 182 10.67 -19.83 -19.04
CA ASP A 182 11.41 -21.07 -19.35
C ASP A 182 11.54 -21.40 -20.86
N PHE A 183 10.65 -20.85 -21.70
CA PHE A 183 10.61 -21.06 -23.14
C PHE A 183 10.94 -19.81 -23.97
N ASP A 184 11.17 -18.67 -23.31
CA ASP A 184 11.48 -17.40 -23.98
C ASP A 184 13.00 -17.13 -23.94
N ARG A 185 13.51 -16.50 -25.02
CA ARG A 185 14.88 -15.95 -24.96
C ARG A 185 14.95 -14.89 -23.87
N PRO A 186 15.92 -14.96 -22.95
CA PRO A 186 16.11 -13.94 -21.94
C PRO A 186 16.24 -12.55 -22.61
N LYS A 187 15.56 -11.56 -22.05
CA LYS A 187 15.62 -10.17 -22.47
C LYS A 187 16.05 -9.32 -21.28
N LEU A 188 16.74 -8.22 -21.56
CA LEU A 188 17.10 -7.27 -20.53
C LEU A 188 15.83 -6.54 -20.06
N ARG A 189 15.44 -6.75 -18.81
CA ARG A 189 14.20 -6.23 -18.23
C ARG A 189 14.49 -5.46 -16.94
N ASN A 190 13.62 -4.54 -16.61
CA ASN A 190 13.65 -3.92 -15.28
C ASN A 190 13.04 -4.89 -14.27
N THR A 191 13.77 -5.14 -13.20
CA THR A 191 13.30 -5.77 -11.96
C THR A 191 13.03 -4.71 -10.92
N PHE A 192 12.15 -5.00 -9.97
CA PHE A 192 11.62 -4.03 -9.03
C PHE A 192 11.69 -4.62 -7.62
N TRP A 193 12.24 -3.86 -6.67
CA TRP A 193 12.26 -4.25 -5.27
C TRP A 193 11.84 -3.09 -4.39
N ILE A 194 10.78 -3.27 -3.60
CA ILE A 194 10.32 -2.30 -2.60
C ILE A 194 11.01 -2.61 -1.28
N ASP A 195 11.61 -1.61 -0.70
CA ASP A 195 12.06 -1.63 0.68
C ASP A 195 10.87 -1.35 1.61
N GLU A 196 10.23 -2.43 2.10
CA GLU A 196 9.07 -2.32 2.98
C GLU A 196 9.45 -1.70 4.33
N GLU A 197 10.67 -1.94 4.82
CA GLU A 197 11.14 -1.44 6.12
C GLU A 197 11.22 0.09 6.09
N ARG A 198 11.56 0.67 4.94
CA ARG A 198 11.62 2.12 4.75
C ARG A 198 10.30 2.83 5.04
N LEU A 199 9.17 2.15 4.87
CA LEU A 199 7.84 2.70 5.18
C LEU A 199 7.59 2.88 6.68
N ASP A 200 8.36 2.23 7.53
CA ASP A 200 8.29 2.36 9.00
C ASP A 200 9.21 3.48 9.53
N HIS A 201 9.80 4.28 8.64
CA HIS A 201 10.69 5.39 8.97
C HIS A 201 10.21 6.70 8.32
N PRO A 202 10.56 7.87 8.90
CA PRO A 202 10.22 9.16 8.33
C PRO A 202 10.86 9.37 6.95
N LEU A 203 10.27 10.28 6.17
CA LEU A 203 10.85 10.75 4.93
C LEU A 203 12.18 11.47 5.18
N GLY A 204 13.15 11.28 4.26
CA GLY A 204 14.45 11.90 4.35
C GLY A 204 15.51 10.99 4.99
N GLU A 205 16.36 11.54 5.84
CA GLU A 205 17.45 10.81 6.48
C GLU A 205 16.89 9.76 7.46
N LEU A 206 17.51 8.59 7.48
CA LEU A 206 17.17 7.55 8.45
C LEU A 206 17.61 8.01 9.84
N LEU A 207 16.63 8.15 10.72
CA LEU A 207 16.86 8.49 12.12
C LEU A 207 17.15 7.22 12.92
N THR A 208 17.82 7.38 14.03
CA THR A 208 17.93 6.31 15.03
C THR A 208 16.56 6.08 15.71
N PRO A 209 16.28 4.89 16.25
CA PRO A 209 15.04 4.62 16.97
C PRO A 209 14.72 5.62 18.09
N ASP A 210 15.74 6.10 18.79
CA ASP A 210 15.58 7.09 19.87
C ASP A 210 15.19 8.48 19.32
N GLU A 211 15.74 8.88 18.17
CA GLU A 211 15.38 10.13 17.49
C GLU A 211 13.96 10.08 16.93
N GLU A 212 13.56 8.93 16.37
CA GLU A 212 12.19 8.72 15.90
C GLU A 212 11.19 8.77 17.06
N ASP A 213 11.49 8.10 18.16
CA ASP A 213 10.66 8.11 19.36
C ASP A 213 10.50 9.53 19.94
N ALA A 214 11.54 10.37 19.84
CA ALA A 214 11.49 11.75 20.28
C ALA A 214 10.56 12.66 19.41
N LEU A 215 10.32 12.27 18.17
CA LEU A 215 9.41 13.00 17.26
C LEU A 215 7.93 12.67 17.48
N LEU A 216 7.64 11.62 18.23
CA LEU A 216 6.29 11.09 18.38
C LEU A 216 5.78 11.25 19.83
N PRO A 217 4.46 11.38 20.03
CA PRO A 217 3.87 11.22 21.35
C PRO A 217 4.26 9.85 21.95
N PRO A 218 4.54 9.75 23.26
CA PRO A 218 5.04 8.52 23.88
C PRO A 218 4.17 7.28 23.63
N GLU A 219 2.85 7.46 23.57
CA GLU A 219 1.90 6.38 23.30
C GLU A 219 2.05 5.85 21.88
N LEU A 220 2.27 6.75 20.92
CA LEU A 220 2.45 6.40 19.50
C LEU A 220 3.82 5.76 19.26
N ALA A 221 4.87 6.26 19.89
CA ALA A 221 6.20 5.65 19.87
C ALA A 221 6.17 4.21 20.42
N ALA A 222 5.49 4.00 21.56
CA ALA A 222 5.30 2.67 22.12
C ALA A 222 4.49 1.74 21.19
N TYR A 223 3.45 2.26 20.56
CA TYR A 223 2.66 1.51 19.59
C TYR A 223 3.50 1.09 18.37
N LEU A 224 4.29 1.99 17.80
CA LEU A 224 5.17 1.69 16.66
C LEU A 224 6.22 0.65 17.00
N ARG A 225 6.86 0.75 18.14
CA ARG A 225 7.83 -0.27 18.60
C ARG A 225 7.18 -1.65 18.64
N ASN A 226 5.99 -1.75 19.24
CA ASN A 226 5.26 -3.02 19.32
C ASN A 226 4.83 -3.54 17.94
N ALA A 227 4.40 -2.65 17.03
CA ALA A 227 4.01 -3.00 15.68
C ALA A 227 5.22 -3.54 14.87
N ARG A 228 6.39 -2.90 14.99
CA ARG A 228 7.65 -3.35 14.34
C ARG A 228 8.08 -4.72 14.85
N LEU A 229 8.02 -4.96 16.16
CA LEU A 229 8.32 -6.28 16.72
C LEU A 229 7.38 -7.36 16.18
N ALA A 230 6.07 -7.08 16.16
CA ALA A 230 5.08 -8.02 15.62
C ALA A 230 5.24 -8.24 14.12
N GLN A 231 5.76 -7.27 13.38
CA GLN A 231 6.06 -7.41 11.95
C GLN A 231 7.30 -8.26 11.72
N ALA A 232 8.37 -8.04 12.48
CA ALA A 232 9.59 -8.85 12.44
C ALA A 232 9.30 -10.31 12.73
N ASP A 233 8.46 -10.60 13.74
CA ASP A 233 8.03 -11.96 14.07
C ASP A 233 7.25 -12.60 12.91
N ARG A 234 6.38 -11.84 12.26
CA ARG A 234 5.63 -12.31 11.08
C ARG A 234 6.53 -12.57 9.88
N GLN A 235 7.53 -11.74 9.64
CA GLN A 235 8.53 -11.94 8.58
C GLN A 235 9.39 -13.16 8.87
N ALA A 236 9.86 -13.33 10.10
CA ALA A 236 10.61 -14.50 10.52
C ALA A 236 9.79 -15.80 10.34
N ALA A 237 8.51 -15.78 10.73
CA ALA A 237 7.60 -16.90 10.52
C ALA A 237 7.39 -17.20 9.02
N ARG A 238 7.23 -16.19 8.18
CA ARG A 238 7.10 -16.35 6.72
C ARG A 238 8.37 -16.94 6.10
N SER A 239 9.55 -16.48 6.50
CA SER A 239 10.82 -17.02 6.02
C SER A 239 11.05 -18.47 6.44
N ALA A 240 10.62 -18.86 7.65
CA ALA A 240 10.72 -20.24 8.15
C ALA A 240 9.81 -21.23 7.38
N PHE A 241 8.65 -20.77 6.89
CA PHE A 241 7.73 -21.58 6.09
C PHE A 241 8.03 -21.55 4.59
N ARG A 242 8.97 -20.74 4.13
CA ARG A 242 9.42 -20.75 2.72
C ARG A 242 10.21 -22.04 2.46
N THR A 243 9.58 -23.00 1.82
CA THR A 243 10.30 -24.13 1.22
C THR A 243 11.30 -23.54 0.22
N PRO A 244 12.62 -23.86 0.31
CA PRO A 244 13.58 -23.33 -0.64
C PRO A 244 13.13 -23.75 -2.04
N ARG A 245 12.79 -22.76 -2.88
CA ARG A 245 12.47 -22.98 -4.29
C ARG A 245 13.70 -23.66 -4.87
N ARG A 246 13.55 -24.95 -5.23
CA ARG A 246 14.64 -25.73 -5.81
C ARG A 246 15.33 -24.86 -6.85
N LYS A 247 16.59 -24.45 -6.60
CA LYS A 247 17.45 -23.87 -7.64
C LYS A 247 17.41 -24.88 -8.77
N ARG A 248 16.65 -24.61 -9.83
CA ARG A 248 16.77 -25.36 -11.08
C ARG A 248 18.18 -25.06 -11.57
N MET A 249 19.09 -25.96 -11.30
CA MET A 249 20.40 -25.97 -11.88
C MET A 249 20.23 -25.79 -13.38
N ALA A 250 20.75 -24.69 -13.91
CA ALA A 250 21.10 -24.62 -15.31
C ALA A 250 22.19 -25.62 -15.56
N SER A 251 21.84 -26.89 -15.77
CA SER A 251 22.72 -27.87 -16.35
C SER A 251 22.85 -27.56 -17.84
N GLY A 252 23.66 -26.55 -18.14
CA GLY A 252 24.17 -26.33 -19.47
C GLY A 252 25.20 -27.44 -19.74
N ALA A 253 24.76 -28.57 -20.23
CA ALA A 253 25.66 -29.53 -20.84
C ALA A 253 26.31 -28.87 -22.07
N ARG A 254 27.59 -28.63 -21.98
CA ARG A 254 28.47 -28.50 -23.15
C ARG A 254 28.39 -29.82 -23.92
N ARG A 255 28.05 -29.78 -25.19
CA ARG A 255 28.68 -30.50 -26.30
C ARG A 255 28.39 -29.80 -27.62
#